data_47dbec1954c8566c20a9e80795bbe829
#
_entry.id   47dbec1954c8566c20a9e80795bbe829
#
_cell.length_a   1.000
_cell.length_b   1.000
_cell.length_c   1.000
_cell.angle_alpha   90.00
_cell.angle_beta   90.00
_cell.angle_gamma   90.00
#
_symmetry.space_group_name_H-M   'P 1'
#
loop_
_entity.id
_entity.type
_entity.pdbx_description
1 polymer ?
#
loop_
_entity_poly.entity_id
_entity_poly.type
_entity_poly.pdbx_seq_one_letter_code
_entity_poly.pdbx_strand_id
1 'polypeptide(L)'
;MNTHAPQAPTGHDPAFDEVMREVMATACGFGHREHIHLTWLAVRSHGTTAAVDLVSDGIRRTARYAGAPQKYNATVSRAWVELVGHHAAEGDEDDFDAFAARHPALLDKRLLTRFYDPATLAGRQARTGWTEPDRAPFPWTTARPPHVTERSAPSARGGEGRTFSGPS
;
A
#
# COMPACT_ATOMS: atom_id res chain seq x y z
N MET A 1 28.64 -13.94 34.84
CA MET A 1 28.89 -13.70 33.41
C MET A 1 27.69 -14.26 32.64
N ASN A 2 26.69 -13.40 32.38
CA ASN A 2 25.52 -13.78 31.62
C ASN A 2 25.83 -13.58 30.14
N THR A 3 26.12 -14.67 29.46
CA THR A 3 26.22 -14.69 27.99
C THR A 3 24.78 -14.70 27.45
N HIS A 4 24.26 -13.51 27.13
CA HIS A 4 23.03 -13.39 26.38
C HIS A 4 23.35 -13.77 24.93
N ALA A 5 23.03 -15.02 24.57
CA ALA A 5 23.10 -15.44 23.18
C ALA A 5 22.06 -14.62 22.39
N PRO A 6 22.42 -14.06 21.23
CA PRO A 6 21.43 -13.41 20.35
C PRO A 6 20.47 -14.51 19.87
N GLN A 7 19.22 -14.42 20.28
CA GLN A 7 18.15 -15.21 19.69
C GLN A 7 18.04 -14.78 18.23
N ALA A 8 18.34 -15.71 17.33
CA ALA A 8 18.03 -15.54 15.92
C ALA A 8 16.54 -15.22 15.78
N PRO A 9 16.15 -14.27 14.92
CA PRO A 9 14.75 -13.99 14.69
C PRO A 9 14.15 -15.25 14.07
N THR A 10 13.45 -16.03 14.87
CA THR A 10 12.54 -17.06 14.38
C THR A 10 11.49 -16.31 13.58
N GLY A 11 11.51 -16.49 12.25
CA GLY A 11 10.74 -15.73 11.28
C GLY A 11 9.22 -15.95 11.33
N HIS A 12 8.65 -16.12 12.51
CA HIS A 12 7.23 -16.18 12.79
C HIS A 12 6.76 -14.82 13.30
N ASP A 13 5.80 -14.25 12.57
CA ASP A 13 5.03 -13.11 13.07
C ASP A 13 3.69 -13.69 13.59
N PRO A 14 3.47 -13.69 14.91
CA PRO A 14 2.28 -14.30 15.50
C PRO A 14 0.99 -13.61 15.04
N ALA A 15 1.02 -12.32 14.72
CA ALA A 15 -0.13 -11.59 14.21
C ALA A 15 -0.53 -12.08 12.81
N PHE A 16 0.44 -12.30 11.94
CA PHE A 16 0.18 -12.87 10.61
C PHE A 16 -0.35 -14.31 10.69
N ASP A 17 0.24 -15.12 11.57
CA ASP A 17 -0.15 -16.52 11.75
C ASP A 17 -1.58 -16.64 12.31
N GLU A 18 -1.99 -15.71 13.16
CA GLU A 18 -3.35 -15.65 13.71
C GLU A 18 -4.37 -15.32 12.59
N VAL A 19 -4.13 -14.27 11.82
CA VAL A 19 -4.98 -13.88 10.69
C VAL A 19 -5.04 -14.98 9.63
N MET A 20 -3.92 -15.62 9.32
CA MET A 20 -3.87 -16.74 8.38
C MET A 20 -4.67 -17.94 8.88
N ARG A 21 -4.60 -18.26 10.18
CA ARG A 21 -5.36 -19.35 10.78
C ARG A 21 -6.86 -19.09 10.70
N GLU A 22 -7.29 -17.87 10.95
CA GLU A 22 -8.70 -17.48 10.85
C GLU A 22 -9.23 -17.67 9.42
N VAL A 23 -8.50 -17.17 8.42
CA VAL A 23 -8.88 -17.35 7.01
C VAL A 23 -8.95 -18.82 6.62
N MET A 24 -7.95 -19.61 7.03
CA MET A 24 -7.88 -21.03 6.66
C MET A 24 -8.85 -21.93 7.44
N ALA A 25 -9.47 -21.44 8.52
CA ALA A 25 -10.47 -22.20 9.26
C ALA A 25 -11.72 -22.50 8.42
N THR A 26 -12.04 -21.68 7.45
CA THR A 26 -13.23 -21.82 6.58
C THR A 26 -12.89 -22.09 5.11
N ALA A 27 -11.61 -22.00 4.72
CA ALA A 27 -11.18 -22.12 3.34
C ALA A 27 -10.66 -23.53 3.01
N CYS A 28 -11.00 -24.05 1.83
CA CYS A 28 -10.46 -25.31 1.30
C CYS A 28 -9.06 -25.15 0.66
N GLY A 29 -8.55 -23.93 0.56
CA GLY A 29 -7.25 -23.61 -0.04
C GLY A 29 -7.00 -22.12 -0.05
N PHE A 30 -5.76 -21.69 -0.34
CA PHE A 30 -5.38 -20.30 -0.34
C PHE A 30 -5.34 -19.75 -1.78
N GLY A 31 -6.39 -19.03 -2.16
CA GLY A 31 -6.51 -18.37 -3.45
C GLY A 31 -6.57 -16.84 -3.31
N HIS A 32 -7.07 -16.17 -4.36
CA HIS A 32 -7.17 -14.71 -4.35
C HIS A 32 -8.19 -14.19 -3.33
N ARG A 33 -9.34 -14.89 -3.19
CA ARG A 33 -10.36 -14.52 -2.21
C ARG A 33 -9.80 -14.58 -0.78
N GLU A 34 -9.07 -15.63 -0.45
CA GLU A 34 -8.43 -15.82 0.86
C GLU A 34 -7.34 -14.77 1.09
N HIS A 35 -6.61 -14.37 0.05
CA HIS A 35 -5.66 -13.26 0.12
C HIS A 35 -6.37 -11.94 0.47
N ILE A 36 -7.50 -11.63 -0.18
CA ILE A 36 -8.27 -10.42 0.13
C ILE A 36 -8.86 -10.49 1.55
N HIS A 37 -9.36 -11.66 1.97
CA HIS A 37 -9.86 -11.88 3.33
C HIS A 37 -8.77 -11.67 4.38
N LEU A 38 -7.61 -12.28 4.21
CA LEU A 38 -6.44 -12.09 5.07
C LEU A 38 -6.05 -10.60 5.16
N THR A 39 -6.03 -9.92 4.02
CA THR A 39 -5.70 -8.49 3.94
C THR A 39 -6.73 -7.64 4.68
N TRP A 40 -8.02 -7.93 4.52
CA TRP A 40 -9.11 -7.23 5.20
C TRP A 40 -9.04 -7.39 6.72
N LEU A 41 -8.81 -8.61 7.22
CA LEU A 41 -8.60 -8.87 8.65
C LEU A 41 -7.38 -8.11 9.19
N ALA A 42 -6.25 -8.14 8.47
CA ALA A 42 -5.05 -7.42 8.86
C ALA A 42 -5.29 -5.89 8.93
N VAL A 43 -6.00 -5.33 7.95
CA VAL A 43 -6.36 -3.90 7.92
C VAL A 43 -7.26 -3.53 9.10
N ARG A 44 -8.28 -4.35 9.38
CA ARG A 44 -9.20 -4.09 10.50
C ARG A 44 -8.51 -4.16 11.86
N SER A 45 -7.60 -5.10 12.04
CA SER A 45 -6.92 -5.34 13.31
C SER A 45 -5.77 -4.35 13.58
N HIS A 46 -5.07 -3.91 12.52
CA HIS A 46 -3.80 -3.17 12.67
C HIS A 46 -3.79 -1.82 11.93
N GLY A 47 -4.79 -1.52 11.12
CA GLY A 47 -4.83 -0.36 10.22
C GLY A 47 -4.01 -0.60 8.95
N THR A 48 -4.29 0.18 7.90
CA THR A 48 -3.73 -0.03 6.55
C THR A 48 -2.21 0.03 6.54
N THR A 49 -1.60 1.00 7.21
CA THR A 49 -0.13 1.19 7.22
C THR A 49 0.59 -0.01 7.81
N ALA A 50 0.17 -0.50 8.98
CA ALA A 50 0.78 -1.66 9.61
C ALA A 50 0.47 -2.97 8.84
N ALA A 51 -0.71 -3.07 8.24
CA ALA A 51 -1.10 -4.21 7.42
C ALA A 51 -0.23 -4.36 6.16
N VAL A 52 0.31 -3.27 5.60
CA VAL A 52 1.25 -3.36 4.46
C VAL A 52 2.45 -4.21 4.82
N ASP A 53 3.11 -3.93 5.93
CA ASP A 53 4.29 -4.67 6.36
C ASP A 53 3.92 -6.10 6.77
N LEU A 54 2.87 -6.26 7.58
CA LEU A 54 2.41 -7.55 8.08
C LEU A 54 2.09 -8.54 6.94
N VAL A 55 1.26 -8.11 5.99
CA VAL A 55 0.83 -8.96 4.86
C VAL A 55 1.98 -9.19 3.89
N SER A 56 2.75 -8.16 3.55
CA SER A 56 3.87 -8.28 2.62
C SER A 56 4.94 -9.25 3.13
N ASP A 57 5.33 -9.14 4.40
CA ASP A 57 6.30 -10.03 5.00
C ASP A 57 5.76 -11.45 5.17
N GLY A 58 4.49 -11.60 5.54
CA GLY A 58 3.83 -12.89 5.66
C GLY A 58 3.76 -13.63 4.32
N ILE A 59 3.28 -12.98 3.26
CA ILE A 59 3.21 -13.58 1.92
C ILE A 59 4.61 -13.89 1.37
N ARG A 60 5.58 -13.02 1.59
CA ARG A 60 6.98 -13.26 1.19
C ARG A 60 7.55 -14.51 1.86
N ARG A 61 7.31 -14.69 3.17
CA ARG A 61 7.72 -15.89 3.91
C ARG A 61 7.01 -17.12 3.37
N THR A 62 5.70 -17.07 3.19
CA THR A 62 4.91 -18.18 2.65
C THR A 62 5.44 -18.63 1.28
N ALA A 63 5.75 -17.68 0.38
CA ALA A 63 6.32 -17.98 -0.93
C ALA A 63 7.70 -18.68 -0.83
N ARG A 64 8.53 -18.27 0.13
CA ARG A 64 9.83 -18.92 0.40
C ARG A 64 9.66 -20.34 0.92
N TYR A 65 8.78 -20.55 1.90
CA TYR A 65 8.50 -21.90 2.44
C TYR A 65 7.93 -22.85 1.38
N ALA A 66 7.11 -22.33 0.47
CA ALA A 66 6.59 -23.08 -0.66
C ALA A 66 7.62 -23.33 -1.78
N GLY A 67 8.88 -22.91 -1.61
CA GLY A 67 9.93 -23.05 -2.63
C GLY A 67 9.69 -22.21 -3.88
N ALA A 68 8.85 -21.18 -3.80
CA ALA A 68 8.44 -20.33 -4.92
C ALA A 68 8.62 -18.82 -4.61
N PRO A 69 9.81 -18.37 -4.15
CA PRO A 69 10.03 -16.97 -3.78
C PRO A 69 9.80 -15.99 -4.94
N GLN A 70 9.95 -16.46 -6.17
CA GLN A 70 9.69 -15.68 -7.38
C GLN A 70 8.20 -15.33 -7.59
N LYS A 71 7.29 -15.98 -6.88
CA LYS A 71 5.85 -15.63 -6.92
C LYS A 71 5.52 -14.40 -6.08
N TYR A 72 6.40 -14.01 -5.16
CA TYR A 72 6.20 -12.78 -4.39
C TYR A 72 6.48 -11.55 -5.27
N ASN A 73 5.65 -10.53 -5.09
CA ASN A 73 5.79 -9.24 -5.76
C ASN A 73 5.42 -8.13 -4.76
N ALA A 74 6.40 -7.29 -4.43
CA ALA A 74 6.24 -6.28 -3.39
C ALA A 74 5.19 -5.22 -3.76
N THR A 75 5.19 -4.76 -5.01
CA THR A 75 4.18 -3.80 -5.49
C THR A 75 2.78 -4.39 -5.46
N VAL A 76 2.60 -5.63 -5.95
CA VAL A 76 1.29 -6.30 -5.96
C VAL A 76 0.78 -6.50 -4.52
N SER A 77 1.62 -6.98 -3.59
CA SER A 77 1.23 -7.17 -2.20
C SER A 77 0.77 -5.87 -1.55
N ARG A 78 1.55 -4.81 -1.67
CA ARG A 78 1.21 -3.50 -1.11
C ARG A 78 -0.04 -2.90 -1.77
N ALA A 79 -0.16 -2.96 -3.10
CA ALA A 79 -1.30 -2.42 -3.82
C ALA A 79 -2.62 -3.04 -3.37
N TRP A 80 -2.66 -4.35 -3.12
CA TRP A 80 -3.85 -5.01 -2.58
C TRP A 80 -4.18 -4.56 -1.17
N VAL A 81 -3.18 -4.39 -0.29
CA VAL A 81 -3.43 -3.89 1.07
C VAL A 81 -3.99 -2.47 1.05
N GLU A 82 -3.43 -1.60 0.23
CA GLU A 82 -3.90 -0.22 0.11
C GLU A 82 -5.32 -0.14 -0.51
N LEU A 83 -5.63 -0.96 -1.53
CA LEU A 83 -6.97 -1.04 -2.12
C LEU A 83 -8.01 -1.53 -1.10
N VAL A 84 -7.71 -2.61 -0.39
CA VAL A 84 -8.59 -3.14 0.66
C VAL A 84 -8.77 -2.12 1.77
N GLY A 85 -7.67 -1.48 2.21
CA GLY A 85 -7.70 -0.45 3.25
C GLY A 85 -8.55 0.76 2.88
N HIS A 86 -8.47 1.21 1.62
CA HIS A 86 -9.29 2.30 1.11
C HIS A 86 -10.79 1.94 1.19
N HIS A 87 -11.18 0.79 0.69
CA HIS A 87 -12.58 0.36 0.70
C HIS A 87 -13.08 -0.01 2.10
N ALA A 88 -12.22 -0.57 2.97
CA ALA A 88 -12.59 -0.85 4.36
C ALA A 88 -12.84 0.44 5.18
N ALA A 89 -12.25 1.56 4.79
CA ALA A 89 -12.50 2.86 5.42
C ALA A 89 -13.84 3.50 4.98
N GLU A 90 -14.47 3.00 3.92
CA GLU A 90 -15.75 3.52 3.41
C GLU A 90 -16.98 2.90 4.08
N GLY A 91 -16.80 1.84 4.88
CA GLY A 91 -17.88 1.10 5.52
C GLY A 91 -17.50 0.46 6.85
N ASP A 92 -18.52 -0.04 7.55
CA ASP A 92 -18.40 -0.69 8.87
C ASP A 92 -18.87 -2.16 8.79
N GLU A 93 -18.54 -2.86 7.69
CA GLU A 93 -18.91 -4.26 7.54
C GLU A 93 -18.28 -5.11 8.65
N ASP A 94 -19.12 -5.88 9.37
CA ASP A 94 -18.68 -6.71 10.49
C ASP A 94 -18.06 -8.03 10.06
N ASP A 95 -18.37 -8.49 8.85
CA ASP A 95 -17.86 -9.73 8.29
C ASP A 95 -17.33 -9.55 6.86
N PHE A 96 -16.47 -10.48 6.47
CA PHE A 96 -15.81 -10.43 5.17
C PHE A 96 -16.77 -10.66 3.99
N ASP A 97 -17.82 -11.47 4.17
CA ASP A 97 -18.76 -11.76 3.08
C ASP A 97 -19.57 -10.52 2.72
N ALA A 98 -20.00 -9.75 3.71
CA ALA A 98 -20.65 -8.46 3.50
C ALA A 98 -19.70 -7.46 2.81
N PHE A 99 -18.45 -7.36 3.27
CA PHE A 99 -17.42 -6.53 2.63
C PHE A 99 -17.18 -6.93 1.17
N ALA A 100 -17.00 -8.22 0.91
CA ALA A 100 -16.75 -8.74 -0.44
C ALA A 100 -17.95 -8.52 -1.38
N ALA A 101 -19.18 -8.66 -0.86
CA ALA A 101 -20.40 -8.40 -1.62
C ALA A 101 -20.55 -6.92 -1.99
N ARG A 102 -20.11 -6.01 -1.12
CA ARG A 102 -20.12 -4.57 -1.39
C ARG A 102 -19.03 -4.15 -2.36
N HIS A 103 -17.86 -4.84 -2.33
CA HIS A 103 -16.71 -4.51 -3.15
C HIS A 103 -16.27 -5.68 -4.05
N PRO A 104 -17.15 -6.17 -4.96
CA PRO A 104 -16.88 -7.37 -5.76
C PRO A 104 -15.68 -7.21 -6.70
N ALA A 105 -15.32 -5.98 -7.06
CA ALA A 105 -14.15 -5.69 -7.89
C ALA A 105 -12.83 -6.14 -7.23
N LEU A 106 -12.75 -6.14 -5.89
CA LEU A 106 -11.57 -6.61 -5.17
C LEU A 106 -11.33 -8.11 -5.34
N LEU A 107 -12.36 -8.88 -5.67
CA LEU A 107 -12.26 -10.32 -5.93
C LEU A 107 -11.76 -10.64 -7.36
N ASP A 108 -11.68 -9.66 -8.24
CA ASP A 108 -11.07 -9.84 -9.57
C ASP A 108 -9.57 -9.55 -9.50
N LYS A 109 -8.76 -10.60 -9.57
CA LYS A 109 -7.28 -10.48 -9.57
C LYS A 109 -6.74 -9.59 -10.70
N ARG A 110 -7.53 -9.31 -11.75
CA ARG A 110 -7.16 -8.41 -12.84
C ARG A 110 -7.39 -6.94 -12.50
N LEU A 111 -7.99 -6.61 -11.36
CA LEU A 111 -8.25 -5.23 -10.97
C LEU A 111 -6.99 -4.36 -11.05
N LEU A 112 -5.83 -4.87 -10.66
CA LEU A 112 -4.57 -4.13 -10.71
C LEU A 112 -4.16 -3.70 -12.13
N THR A 113 -4.64 -4.39 -13.18
CA THR A 113 -4.36 -3.99 -14.58
C THR A 113 -5.04 -2.69 -14.99
N ARG A 114 -5.95 -2.18 -14.18
CA ARG A 114 -6.52 -0.84 -14.35
C ARG A 114 -5.53 0.26 -13.95
N PHE A 115 -4.62 -0.04 -13.04
CA PHE A 115 -3.65 0.91 -12.47
C PHE A 115 -2.25 0.70 -13.01
N TYR A 116 -1.91 -0.52 -13.37
CA TYR A 116 -0.58 -0.91 -13.82
C TYR A 116 -0.59 -1.61 -15.18
N ASP A 117 0.42 -1.32 -15.98
CA ASP A 117 0.74 -2.17 -17.12
C ASP A 117 1.26 -3.54 -16.62
N PRO A 118 0.82 -4.66 -17.20
CA PRO A 118 1.32 -5.98 -16.82
C PRO A 118 2.84 -6.12 -16.90
N ALA A 119 3.48 -5.44 -17.86
CA ALA A 119 4.94 -5.46 -18.01
C ALA A 119 5.62 -4.76 -16.82
N THR A 120 5.03 -3.68 -16.30
CA THR A 120 5.52 -2.98 -15.11
C THR A 120 5.45 -3.89 -13.88
N LEU A 121 4.33 -4.56 -13.65
CA LEU A 121 4.20 -5.52 -12.54
C LEU A 121 5.13 -6.75 -12.68
N ALA A 122 5.41 -7.19 -13.90
CA ALA A 122 6.36 -8.28 -14.14
C ALA A 122 7.82 -7.86 -13.96
N GLY A 123 8.10 -6.56 -13.93
CA GLY A 123 9.43 -5.99 -13.82
C GLY A 123 10.12 -6.29 -12.48
N ARG A 124 11.44 -6.30 -12.50
CA ARG A 124 12.28 -6.54 -11.31
C ARG A 124 11.99 -5.51 -10.20
N GLN A 125 11.83 -4.25 -10.56
CA GLN A 125 11.58 -3.17 -9.62
C GLN A 125 10.29 -3.43 -8.81
N ALA A 126 9.19 -3.74 -9.48
CA ALA A 126 7.91 -4.04 -8.83
C ALA A 126 7.98 -5.28 -7.92
N ARG A 127 8.81 -6.27 -8.28
CA ARG A 127 8.99 -7.48 -7.46
C ARG A 127 9.73 -7.23 -6.17
N THR A 128 10.68 -6.29 -6.15
CA THR A 128 11.58 -6.04 -5.01
C THR A 128 11.19 -4.85 -4.17
N GLY A 129 10.36 -3.95 -4.68
CA GLY A 129 9.95 -2.73 -3.98
C GLY A 129 8.65 -2.16 -4.53
N TRP A 130 8.28 -1.00 -4.01
CA TRP A 130 7.13 -0.26 -4.49
C TRP A 130 7.40 0.40 -5.84
N THR A 131 6.44 0.30 -6.73
CA THR A 131 6.40 1.03 -8.01
C THR A 131 5.08 1.75 -8.11
N GLU A 132 5.11 3.03 -8.44
CA GLU A 132 3.90 3.83 -8.61
C GLU A 132 3.07 3.34 -9.82
N PRO A 133 1.74 3.49 -9.76
CA PRO A 133 0.86 3.16 -10.89
C PRO A 133 1.23 3.96 -12.14
N ASP A 134 1.27 3.29 -13.30
CA ASP A 134 1.67 3.87 -14.60
C ASP A 134 0.54 3.98 -15.62
N ARG A 135 -0.65 3.45 -15.32
CA ARG A 135 -1.84 3.57 -16.19
C ARG A 135 -2.90 4.52 -15.66
N ALA A 136 -3.23 4.41 -14.40
CA ALA A 136 -4.18 5.28 -13.73
C ALA A 136 -3.81 5.41 -12.25
N PRO A 137 -4.00 6.58 -11.62
CA PRO A 137 -3.76 6.74 -10.19
C PRO A 137 -4.76 5.93 -9.38
N PHE A 138 -4.39 5.56 -8.17
CA PHE A 138 -5.32 4.99 -7.21
C PHE A 138 -6.39 6.01 -6.79
N PRO A 139 -7.59 5.58 -6.37
CA PRO A 139 -8.71 6.47 -6.04
C PRO A 139 -8.35 7.55 -4.99
N TRP A 140 -7.53 7.20 -4.01
CA TRP A 140 -7.11 8.14 -2.95
C TRP A 140 -6.04 9.14 -3.40
N THR A 141 -5.37 8.92 -4.53
CA THR A 141 -4.33 9.83 -5.03
C THR A 141 -4.93 11.05 -5.72
N THR A 142 -6.13 10.93 -6.29
CA THR A 142 -6.84 12.04 -6.97
C THR A 142 -7.44 13.04 -5.99
N ALA A 143 -7.53 12.73 -4.70
CA ALA A 143 -8.03 13.64 -3.67
C ALA A 143 -7.00 14.69 -3.20
N ARG A 144 -5.74 14.61 -3.64
CA ARG A 144 -4.73 15.63 -3.33
C ARG A 144 -4.75 16.70 -4.42
N PRO A 145 -5.19 17.95 -4.14
CA PRO A 145 -5.07 19.04 -5.09
C PRO A 145 -3.60 19.24 -5.46
N PRO A 146 -3.29 19.58 -6.73
CA PRO A 146 -1.92 19.85 -7.10
C PRO A 146 -1.38 20.97 -6.20
N HIS A 147 -0.19 20.75 -5.64
CA HIS A 147 0.53 21.83 -5.00
C HIS A 147 0.71 22.94 -6.03
N VAL A 148 -0.02 24.01 -5.82
CA VAL A 148 0.26 25.28 -6.51
C VAL A 148 1.66 25.65 -6.05
N THR A 149 2.64 25.43 -6.89
CA THR A 149 3.97 26.02 -6.71
C THR A 149 3.73 27.51 -6.78
N GLU A 150 3.67 28.15 -5.63
CA GLU A 150 3.68 29.59 -5.48
C GLU A 150 4.95 30.08 -6.16
N ARG A 151 4.81 30.53 -7.41
CA ARG A 151 5.88 31.25 -8.10
C ARG A 151 6.12 32.50 -7.27
N SER A 152 7.25 32.52 -6.58
CA SER A 152 7.78 33.74 -6.01
C SER A 152 7.73 34.84 -7.07
N ALA A 153 6.92 35.83 -6.81
CA ALA A 153 6.91 37.03 -7.58
C ALA A 153 8.30 37.67 -7.53
N PRO A 154 8.87 38.13 -8.66
CA PRO A 154 10.11 38.84 -8.60
C PRO A 154 9.88 40.18 -7.89
N SER A 155 10.69 40.40 -6.86
CA SER A 155 10.81 41.64 -6.11
C SER A 155 11.17 42.75 -7.08
N ALA A 156 10.24 43.64 -7.35
CA ALA A 156 10.50 44.87 -8.07
C ALA A 156 11.30 45.79 -7.15
N ARG A 157 12.61 45.84 -7.38
CA ARG A 157 13.48 46.89 -6.83
C ARG A 157 13.20 48.19 -7.55
N GLY A 158 12.92 49.14 -6.78
CA GLY A 158 13.47 50.46 -6.74
C GLY A 158 13.21 51.40 -7.85
N GLY A 159 13.01 52.48 -7.61
CA GLY A 159 13.10 53.73 -8.30
C GLY A 159 13.51 54.78 -7.35
N GLU A 160 14.78 55.12 -7.42
CA GLU A 160 15.37 56.20 -6.69
C GLU A 160 14.67 57.52 -6.95
N GLY A 161 14.33 58.20 -5.89
CA GLY A 161 13.88 59.56 -5.89
C GLY A 161 15.00 60.50 -6.34
N ARG A 162 14.69 61.32 -7.30
CA ARG A 162 15.51 62.50 -7.57
C ARG A 162 14.81 63.70 -6.95
N THR A 163 15.47 64.24 -5.96
CA THR A 163 15.28 65.60 -5.46
C THR A 163 15.65 66.58 -6.56
N PHE A 164 14.76 67.51 -6.84
CA PHE A 164 15.08 68.70 -7.62
C PHE A 164 14.76 69.90 -6.76
N SER A 165 15.85 70.60 -6.33
CA SER A 165 15.82 71.94 -5.80
C SER A 165 15.77 72.90 -6.93
N GLY A 166 14.92 73.88 -6.89
CA GLY A 166 14.93 75.05 -7.76
C GLY A 166 14.75 76.31 -6.93
N PRO A 167 15.46 77.37 -7.24
CA PRO A 167 15.55 78.57 -6.39
C PRO A 167 14.59 79.66 -6.85
N SER A 168 14.34 80.59 -5.91
CA SER A 168 13.98 82.03 -5.94
C SER A 168 12.69 82.34 -5.23
#